data_7997ff7a0503f13d373c8ea00c1b3bf8
#
_entry.id   7997ff7a0503f13d373c8ea00c1b3bf8
#
_cell.length_a   1.000
_cell.length_b   1.000
_cell.length_c   1.000
_cell.angle_alpha   90.00
_cell.angle_beta   90.00
_cell.angle_gamma   90.00
#
_symmetry.space_group_name_H-M   'P 1'
#
loop_
_entity.id
_entity.type
_entity.pdbx_description
1 polymer ?
#
loop_
_entity_poly.entity_id
_entity_poly.type
_entity_poly.pdbx_seq_one_letter_code
_entity_poly.pdbx_strand_id
1 'polypeptide(L)'
;MKIAAPLLALTLLALTHGSHAADEGTAAVSALGELNGIALACKQPALVSRARNIIVTTAPKTRDFGEIFENATNVAFLEQGKGKTPCPDSATLVGQINAAEKRLQSAFPRAQ
;
A
#
# COMPACT_ATOMS: atom_id res chain seq x y z
N MET A 1 60.28 1.34 -16.27
CA MET A 1 59.39 0.27 -15.83
C MET A 1 58.02 0.79 -15.52
N LYS A 2 57.10 0.44 -16.33
CA LYS A 2 55.73 0.89 -16.12
C LYS A 2 54.87 -0.29 -15.81
N ILE A 3 54.26 -0.24 -14.66
CA ILE A 3 53.29 -1.24 -14.31
C ILE A 3 51.97 -0.59 -14.32
N ALA A 4 51.19 -0.88 -15.34
CA ALA A 4 49.82 -0.52 -15.37
C ALA A 4 49.06 -1.50 -14.52
N ALA A 5 48.71 -1.10 -13.34
CA ALA A 5 47.78 -1.88 -12.54
C ALA A 5 46.40 -1.78 -13.18
N PRO A 6 45.80 -2.87 -13.63
CA PRO A 6 44.40 -2.80 -14.03
C PRO A 6 43.57 -2.55 -12.79
N LEU A 7 43.02 -1.38 -12.72
CA LEU A 7 41.95 -1.11 -11.77
C LEU A 7 40.76 -1.93 -12.22
N LEU A 8 40.64 -3.10 -11.64
CA LEU A 8 39.38 -3.82 -11.69
C LEU A 8 38.42 -3.02 -10.82
N ALA A 9 37.72 -2.12 -11.42
CA ALA A 9 36.54 -1.57 -10.82
C ALA A 9 35.50 -2.69 -10.80
N LEU A 10 35.48 -3.45 -9.71
CA LEU A 10 34.36 -4.31 -9.41
C LEU A 10 33.18 -3.42 -9.10
N THR A 11 32.44 -3.07 -10.13
CA THR A 11 31.12 -2.50 -9.92
C THR A 11 30.25 -3.63 -9.42
N LEU A 12 30.13 -3.72 -8.11
CA LEU A 12 29.06 -4.49 -7.50
C LEU A 12 27.75 -3.82 -7.90
N LEU A 13 27.16 -4.28 -8.99
CA LEU A 13 25.77 -4.03 -9.23
C LEU A 13 25.01 -4.83 -8.19
N ALA A 14 24.66 -4.18 -7.10
CA ALA A 14 23.73 -4.73 -6.15
C ALA A 14 22.36 -4.81 -6.85
N LEU A 15 22.06 -5.96 -7.36
CA LEU A 15 20.77 -6.26 -7.96
C LEU A 15 19.76 -6.46 -6.83
N THR A 16 19.10 -5.38 -6.43
CA THR A 16 18.07 -5.39 -5.40
C THR A 16 16.68 -5.64 -5.99
N HIS A 17 16.56 -6.60 -6.91
CA HIS A 17 15.27 -6.86 -7.58
C HIS A 17 14.21 -7.47 -6.64
N GLY A 18 14.60 -8.09 -5.52
CA GLY A 18 13.66 -8.72 -4.60
C GLY A 18 12.90 -7.75 -3.69
N SER A 19 13.48 -6.56 -3.40
CA SER A 19 12.87 -5.62 -2.44
C SER A 19 11.75 -4.78 -3.04
N HIS A 20 11.74 -4.54 -4.36
CA HIS A 20 10.73 -3.70 -5.00
C HIS A 20 9.32 -4.30 -4.96
N ALA A 21 9.16 -5.60 -5.19
CA ALA A 21 7.86 -6.26 -5.15
C ALA A 21 7.28 -6.28 -3.74
N ALA A 22 8.13 -6.54 -2.71
CA ALA A 22 7.71 -6.52 -1.32
C ALA A 22 7.34 -5.11 -0.87
N ASP A 23 8.13 -4.09 -1.27
CA ASP A 23 7.86 -2.69 -0.95
C ASP A 23 6.59 -2.20 -1.62
N GLU A 24 6.34 -2.58 -2.87
CA GLU A 24 5.11 -2.21 -3.58
C GLU A 24 3.89 -2.87 -2.95
N GLY A 25 3.99 -4.14 -2.55
CA GLY A 25 2.93 -4.83 -1.83
C GLY A 25 2.58 -4.14 -0.51
N THR A 26 3.59 -3.82 0.28
CA THR A 26 3.43 -3.09 1.54
C THR A 26 2.78 -1.72 1.31
N ALA A 27 3.27 -0.98 0.33
CA ALA A 27 2.74 0.34 0.00
C ALA A 27 1.29 0.27 -0.48
N ALA A 28 0.95 -0.73 -1.29
CA ALA A 28 -0.41 -0.92 -1.79
C ALA A 28 -1.39 -1.28 -0.66
N VAL A 29 -0.99 -2.15 0.26
CA VAL A 29 -1.80 -2.51 1.44
C VAL A 29 -1.99 -1.30 2.34
N SER A 30 -0.92 -0.55 2.59
CA SER A 30 -0.98 0.67 3.41
C SER A 30 -1.91 1.72 2.80
N ALA A 31 -1.84 1.93 1.48
CA ALA A 31 -2.71 2.88 0.78
C ALA A 31 -4.19 2.51 0.91
N LEU A 32 -4.53 1.23 0.77
CA LEU A 32 -5.91 0.77 0.96
C LEU A 32 -6.35 0.94 2.42
N GLY A 33 -5.47 0.63 3.37
CA GLY A 33 -5.75 0.83 4.79
C GLY A 33 -6.05 2.28 5.12
N GLU A 34 -5.29 3.21 4.56
CA GLU A 34 -5.52 4.65 4.72
C GLU A 34 -6.92 5.04 4.24
N LEU A 35 -7.32 4.60 3.06
CA LEU A 35 -8.66 4.86 2.53
C LEU A 35 -9.76 4.26 3.42
N ASN A 36 -9.50 3.08 3.97
CA ASN A 36 -10.42 2.45 4.92
C ASN A 36 -10.60 3.32 6.18
N GLY A 37 -9.52 3.87 6.70
CA GLY A 37 -9.56 4.77 7.86
C GLY A 37 -10.33 6.05 7.59
N ILE A 38 -10.14 6.64 6.41
CA ILE A 38 -10.90 7.82 5.97
C ILE A 38 -12.39 7.47 5.86
N ALA A 39 -12.72 6.34 5.23
CA ALA A 39 -14.10 5.87 5.10
C ALA A 39 -14.76 5.65 6.45
N LEU A 40 -14.03 5.10 7.42
CA LEU A 40 -14.52 4.93 8.79
C LEU A 40 -14.82 6.27 9.45
N ALA A 41 -13.87 7.20 9.40
CA ALA A 41 -14.03 8.53 10.04
C ALA A 41 -15.13 9.34 9.36
N CYS A 42 -15.30 9.18 8.07
CA CYS A 42 -16.29 9.90 7.26
C CYS A 42 -17.64 9.19 7.17
N LYS A 43 -17.84 8.14 7.94
CA LYS A 43 -19.10 7.40 8.07
C LYS A 43 -19.63 6.86 6.74
N GLN A 44 -18.74 6.18 6.01
CA GLN A 44 -19.03 5.51 4.75
C GLN A 44 -18.95 3.98 4.93
N PRO A 45 -19.90 3.36 5.62
CA PRO A 45 -19.79 1.93 5.99
C PRO A 45 -19.74 0.99 4.77
N ALA A 46 -20.40 1.32 3.68
CA ALA A 46 -20.32 0.52 2.47
C ALA A 46 -18.91 0.49 1.88
N LEU A 47 -18.19 1.61 1.96
CA LEU A 47 -16.82 1.71 1.47
C LEU A 47 -15.84 1.01 2.41
N VAL A 48 -16.11 1.03 3.72
CA VAL A 48 -15.34 0.26 4.71
C VAL A 48 -15.46 -1.24 4.39
N SER A 49 -16.67 -1.73 4.18
CA SER A 49 -16.91 -3.13 3.82
C SER A 49 -16.19 -3.50 2.54
N ARG A 50 -16.23 -2.62 1.55
CA ARG A 50 -15.55 -2.84 0.28
C ARG A 50 -14.02 -2.90 0.44
N ALA A 51 -13.42 -1.97 1.16
CA ALA A 51 -11.98 -1.95 1.40
C ALA A 51 -11.53 -3.25 2.11
N ARG A 52 -12.28 -3.70 3.11
CA ARG A 52 -12.00 -4.95 3.82
C ARG A 52 -12.14 -6.16 2.90
N ASN A 53 -13.13 -6.18 2.04
CA ASN A 53 -13.29 -7.26 1.06
C ASN A 53 -12.11 -7.29 0.08
N ILE A 54 -11.66 -6.14 -0.39
CA ILE A 54 -10.53 -6.03 -1.31
C ILE A 54 -9.26 -6.62 -0.67
N ILE A 55 -8.93 -6.22 0.57
CA ILE A 55 -7.72 -6.73 1.22
C ILE A 55 -7.77 -8.24 1.42
N VAL A 56 -8.91 -8.76 1.83
CA VAL A 56 -9.08 -10.21 2.09
C VAL A 56 -8.99 -11.03 0.80
N THR A 57 -9.50 -10.50 -0.32
CA THR A 57 -9.54 -11.25 -1.59
C THR A 57 -8.30 -11.06 -2.44
N THR A 58 -7.51 -10.02 -2.21
CA THR A 58 -6.44 -9.62 -3.14
C THR A 58 -5.04 -9.77 -2.55
N ALA A 59 -4.85 -9.46 -1.27
CA ALA A 59 -3.54 -9.57 -0.63
C ALA A 59 -3.34 -10.98 -0.03
N PRO A 60 -2.08 -11.43 0.08
CA PRO A 60 -1.79 -12.65 0.83
C PRO A 60 -2.26 -12.54 2.29
N LYS A 61 -2.81 -13.63 2.81
CA LYS A 61 -3.35 -13.67 4.18
C LYS A 61 -2.22 -13.90 5.19
N THR A 62 -1.41 -12.89 5.41
CA THR A 62 -0.33 -12.90 6.38
C THR A 62 -0.63 -11.93 7.51
N ARG A 63 -0.05 -12.22 8.67
CA ARG A 63 -0.14 -11.31 9.81
C ARG A 63 0.42 -9.94 9.47
N ASP A 64 1.56 -9.90 8.78
CA ASP A 64 2.24 -8.65 8.45
C ASP A 64 1.35 -7.73 7.61
N PHE A 65 0.72 -8.23 6.57
CA PHE A 65 -0.19 -7.43 5.76
C PHE A 65 -1.44 -7.01 6.51
N GLY A 66 -1.96 -7.87 7.37
CA GLY A 66 -3.07 -7.53 8.26
C GLY A 66 -2.72 -6.38 9.19
N GLU A 67 -1.55 -6.42 9.79
CA GLU A 67 -1.07 -5.36 10.69
C GLU A 67 -0.83 -4.04 9.93
N ILE A 68 -0.22 -4.10 8.76
CA ILE A 68 0.00 -2.91 7.91
C ILE A 68 -1.34 -2.26 7.57
N PHE A 69 -2.32 -3.05 7.17
CA PHE A 69 -3.66 -2.55 6.84
C PHE A 69 -4.33 -1.90 8.05
N GLU A 70 -4.32 -2.57 9.19
CA GLU A 70 -4.97 -2.05 10.40
C GLU A 70 -4.25 -0.83 10.97
N ASN A 71 -2.92 -0.80 10.93
CA ASN A 71 -2.15 0.37 11.37
C ASN A 71 -2.43 1.59 10.48
N ALA A 72 -2.44 1.42 9.17
CA ALA A 72 -2.76 2.48 8.23
C ALA A 72 -4.20 2.98 8.44
N THR A 73 -5.14 2.07 8.68
CA THR A 73 -6.52 2.38 9.00
C THR A 73 -6.62 3.26 10.23
N ASN A 74 -5.94 2.87 11.31
CA ASN A 74 -5.97 3.60 12.57
C ASN A 74 -5.37 5.00 12.44
N VAL A 75 -4.23 5.12 11.79
CA VAL A 75 -3.57 6.41 11.58
C VAL A 75 -4.47 7.35 10.78
N ALA A 76 -5.01 6.88 9.67
CA ALA A 76 -5.88 7.68 8.82
C ALA A 76 -7.20 8.06 9.53
N PHE A 77 -7.77 7.13 10.28
CA PHE A 77 -8.96 7.38 11.09
C PHE A 77 -8.72 8.52 12.08
N LEU A 78 -7.62 8.47 12.80
CA LEU A 78 -7.29 9.49 13.79
C LEU A 78 -7.01 10.84 13.14
N GLU A 79 -6.26 10.85 12.05
CA GLU A 79 -5.95 12.09 11.32
C GLU A 79 -7.22 12.74 10.75
N GLN A 80 -8.07 11.96 10.11
CA GLN A 80 -9.33 12.46 9.56
C GLN A 80 -10.25 12.95 10.68
N GLY A 81 -10.26 12.26 11.81
CA GLY A 81 -11.07 12.61 12.99
C GLY A 81 -10.69 13.93 13.66
N LYS A 82 -9.47 14.43 13.42
CA LYS A 82 -9.06 15.75 13.93
C LYS A 82 -9.83 16.91 13.30
N GLY A 83 -10.52 16.66 12.19
CA GLY A 83 -11.37 17.65 11.53
C GLY A 83 -10.62 18.75 10.77
N LYS A 84 -9.31 18.62 10.58
CA LYS A 84 -8.50 19.61 9.85
C LYS A 84 -8.64 19.46 8.32
N THR A 85 -8.99 18.28 7.88
CA THR A 85 -9.20 17.96 6.46
C THR A 85 -10.65 17.55 6.27
N PRO A 86 -11.37 18.18 5.34
CA PRO A 86 -12.75 17.78 5.08
C PRO A 86 -12.82 16.36 4.52
N CYS A 87 -13.90 15.66 4.81
CA CYS A 87 -14.15 14.35 4.23
C CYS A 87 -14.27 14.45 2.71
N PRO A 88 -13.59 13.56 1.96
CA PRO A 88 -13.85 13.47 0.53
C PRO A 88 -15.31 13.09 0.28
N ASP A 89 -15.86 13.53 -0.84
CA ASP A 89 -17.18 13.06 -1.22
C ASP A 89 -17.13 11.56 -1.59
N SER A 90 -18.31 10.95 -1.59
CA SER A 90 -18.43 9.51 -1.84
C SER A 90 -17.86 9.10 -3.19
N ALA A 91 -18.12 9.87 -4.24
CA ALA A 91 -17.64 9.57 -5.59
C ALA A 91 -16.11 9.61 -5.66
N THR A 92 -15.49 10.61 -5.05
CA THR A 92 -14.03 10.72 -4.96
C THR A 92 -13.43 9.53 -4.23
N LEU A 93 -13.99 9.17 -3.10
CA LEU A 93 -13.50 8.07 -2.28
C LEU A 93 -13.65 6.72 -3.01
N VAL A 94 -14.77 6.50 -3.70
CA VAL A 94 -14.97 5.33 -4.56
C VAL A 94 -13.88 5.24 -5.63
N GLY A 95 -13.58 6.34 -6.30
CA GLY A 95 -12.52 6.39 -7.32
C GLY A 95 -11.14 6.05 -6.74
N GLN A 96 -10.84 6.57 -5.56
CA GLN A 96 -9.57 6.27 -4.87
C GLN A 96 -9.48 4.80 -4.46
N ILE A 97 -10.56 4.22 -3.97
CA ILE A 97 -10.61 2.79 -3.62
C ILE A 97 -10.47 1.92 -4.87
N ASN A 98 -11.11 2.30 -5.98
CA ASN A 98 -10.94 1.60 -7.26
C ASN A 98 -9.48 1.59 -7.72
N ALA A 99 -8.80 2.73 -7.61
CA ALA A 99 -7.38 2.84 -7.97
C ALA A 99 -6.50 2.00 -7.03
N ALA A 100 -6.81 2.02 -5.74
CA ALA A 100 -6.09 1.22 -4.74
C ALA A 100 -6.27 -0.28 -4.98
N GLU A 101 -7.45 -0.71 -5.38
CA GLU A 101 -7.71 -2.11 -5.73
C GLU A 101 -6.86 -2.55 -6.92
N LYS A 102 -6.80 -1.75 -7.97
CA LYS A 102 -5.97 -2.05 -9.14
C LYS A 102 -4.49 -2.12 -8.78
N ARG A 103 -4.04 -1.23 -7.94
CA ARG A 103 -2.66 -1.22 -7.46
C ARG A 103 -2.36 -2.49 -6.67
N LEU A 104 -3.27 -2.90 -5.82
CA LEU A 104 -3.14 -4.13 -5.03
C LEU A 104 -3.08 -5.36 -5.95
N GLN A 105 -3.96 -5.43 -6.96
CA GLN A 105 -3.97 -6.50 -7.95
C GLN A 105 -2.66 -6.59 -8.71
N SER A 106 -2.07 -5.44 -9.05
CA SER A 106 -0.76 -5.39 -9.72
C SER A 106 0.37 -5.84 -8.81
N ALA A 107 0.28 -5.52 -7.51
CA ALA A 107 1.29 -5.92 -6.53
C ALA A 107 1.22 -7.42 -6.21
N PHE A 108 0.04 -8.02 -6.28
CA PHE A 108 -0.19 -9.44 -5.92
C PHE A 108 -0.94 -10.19 -7.02
N PRO A 109 -0.36 -10.35 -8.20
CA PRO A 109 -1.09 -10.95 -9.32
C PRO A 109 -1.49 -12.41 -9.10
N ARG A 110 -0.80 -13.13 -8.22
CA ARG A 110 -1.07 -14.55 -7.94
C ARG A 110 -2.14 -14.76 -6.87
N ALA A 111 -2.56 -13.73 -6.18
CA ALA A 111 -3.56 -13.82 -5.12
C ALA A 111 -4.99 -13.77 -5.67
N GLN A 112 -5.15 -13.51 -6.95
CA GLN A 112 -6.44 -13.39 -7.62
C GLN A 112 -6.97 -14.72 -8.11
#